data_9b99744716ab0d0a04c1a6e89fc84452
#
_entry.id   9b99744716ab0d0a04c1a6e89fc84452
#
_cell.length_a   1.000
_cell.length_b   1.000
_cell.length_c   1.000
_cell.angle_alpha   90.00
_cell.angle_beta   90.00
_cell.angle_gamma   90.00
#
_symmetry.space_group_name_H-M   'P 1'
#
loop_
_entity.id
_entity.type
_entity.pdbx_description
1 polymer ?
#
loop_
_entity_poly.entity_id
_entity_poly.type
_entity_poly.pdbx_seq_one_letter_code
_entity_poly.pdbx_strand_id
1 'polypeptide(L)'
;MRVFSGLLAAALAGASFMVICPAQNVPARRTQAGKTTPAGSMSAAPDVIFFNATIYTGEGLANDKPQTVEAMAIGGGKVLAVGTTAAITKLAGPHTRLHDIDSANTSTLIFPGFNDAHVHLGSAGQTKLNLDLTGVKSLAEMLKRIADFAKDQPPGHWITGGNWDHTLWTNKVLPTRQDLDKVTGDHPAFLDRIDGHIAIANSAALTAAGITGATKPPQGGAIDLDANGEPTGILRESAQGLIEKVIPPPSEAERRRGLELAIADALAHGVTSVQDFSEWEDFLTYEEMEREGKLNIRIAEWIPFKAPLEQLKEERAHHDANDPMLHTTMLKGFMDGSLGSRTAAMKAPYADDPGNTGLPQYDQKQLDEMAIDRAKAGFQLGFHAIGDKGVAMGLEALELAERNLPAECRTHPSTQAKACPGTRNRIEHAQVVDQEEIQEFAKLHVIASMQPCHLLTDMNWAEARLGPQRAAYSYAWKAFLDAGVPLAFGTDYPVEPISPFRGVYAAVTRMNEAGTKSYFPEQKITRGQALYAYTQGSAYAEFAERDKGKLEPGYDADFILVDRDLYKVGAQALLHTRVIETFVAGQEVYAGNMRAQ
;
A
#
# COMPACT_ATOMS: atom_id res chain seq x y z
N MET A 1 22.80 40.75 -53.51
CA MET A 1 23.11 42.21 -53.36
C MET A 1 23.29 42.44 -51.88
N ARG A 2 24.55 42.50 -51.50
CA ARG A 2 25.30 43.63 -50.90
C ARG A 2 24.66 44.08 -49.56
N VAL A 3 25.27 43.87 -48.41
CA VAL A 3 26.59 44.24 -47.84
C VAL A 3 26.38 45.39 -46.82
N PHE A 4 26.80 45.27 -45.58
CA PHE A 4 27.91 45.77 -44.79
C PHE A 4 27.53 45.73 -43.31
N SER A 5 28.18 45.04 -42.43
CA SER A 5 29.46 45.29 -41.72
C SER A 5 29.45 46.59 -40.88
N GLY A 6 29.77 46.41 -39.62
CA GLY A 6 30.14 47.41 -38.65
C GLY A 6 30.51 46.85 -37.29
N LEU A 7 31.78 46.46 -37.13
CA LEU A 7 32.44 46.29 -35.82
C LEU A 7 32.56 47.64 -35.13
N LEU A 8 32.35 47.66 -33.80
CA LEU A 8 33.15 48.57 -32.95
C LEU A 8 33.37 47.89 -31.59
N ALA A 9 34.63 47.55 -31.34
CA ALA A 9 35.16 47.17 -30.04
C ALA A 9 35.43 48.47 -29.22
N ALA A 10 35.02 48.48 -27.98
CA ALA A 10 35.55 49.42 -26.99
C ALA A 10 35.88 48.66 -25.72
N ALA A 11 37.17 48.49 -25.50
CA ALA A 11 37.75 48.09 -24.23
C ALA A 11 37.69 49.25 -23.25
N LEU A 12 37.21 49.03 -22.04
CA LEU A 12 37.49 49.88 -20.90
C LEU A 12 37.84 49.03 -19.72
N ALA A 13 39.05 49.25 -19.25
CA ALA A 13 39.70 48.67 -18.11
C ALA A 13 39.16 49.25 -16.80
N GLY A 14 39.22 48.43 -15.76
CA GLY A 14 39.65 48.87 -14.46
C GLY A 14 38.57 49.10 -13.40
N ALA A 15 38.62 48.34 -12.44
CA ALA A 15 38.84 48.64 -11.02
C ALA A 15 38.12 47.61 -10.14
N SER A 16 38.90 46.66 -9.67
CA SER A 16 38.53 45.82 -8.52
C SER A 16 38.46 46.69 -7.29
N PHE A 17 37.28 46.94 -6.76
CA PHE A 17 37.11 47.39 -5.39
C PHE A 17 36.94 46.15 -4.49
N MET A 18 38.04 45.83 -3.81
CA MET A 18 38.06 44.88 -2.71
C MET A 18 37.40 45.55 -1.50
N VAL A 19 36.17 45.22 -1.21
CA VAL A 19 35.52 45.59 0.06
C VAL A 19 35.98 44.62 1.10
N ILE A 20 36.89 45.04 1.96
CA ILE A 20 37.30 44.35 3.19
C ILE A 20 36.16 44.54 4.18
N CYS A 21 35.40 43.48 4.45
CA CYS A 21 34.51 43.43 5.61
C CYS A 21 35.32 43.04 6.85
N PRO A 22 35.22 43.76 7.96
CA PRO A 22 35.93 43.41 9.17
C PRO A 22 35.33 42.16 9.78
N ALA A 23 36.22 41.19 10.15
CA ALA A 23 35.88 40.00 10.90
C ALA A 23 35.28 40.39 12.27
N GLN A 24 33.99 40.16 12.43
CA GLN A 24 33.38 40.20 13.76
C GLN A 24 33.71 38.91 14.48
N ASN A 25 34.42 39.05 15.60
CA ASN A 25 34.70 38.02 16.58
C ASN A 25 33.37 37.42 17.08
N VAL A 26 33.08 36.19 16.69
CA VAL A 26 32.04 35.37 17.31
C VAL A 26 32.69 34.66 18.48
N PRO A 27 32.26 34.91 19.74
CA PRO A 27 32.80 34.19 20.88
C PRO A 27 32.41 32.73 20.82
N ALA A 28 33.40 31.85 21.04
CA ALA A 28 33.20 30.41 21.15
C ALA A 28 32.09 30.11 22.18
N ARG A 29 30.95 29.55 21.69
CA ARG A 29 29.93 29.01 22.59
C ARG A 29 30.51 27.82 23.32
N ARG A 30 30.73 27.99 24.61
CA ARG A 30 30.91 26.90 25.57
C ARG A 30 29.74 25.93 25.39
N THR A 31 30.06 24.65 25.17
CA THR A 31 29.16 23.52 25.36
C THR A 31 28.62 23.58 26.79
N GLN A 32 27.40 24.08 26.94
CA GLN A 32 26.65 23.86 28.16
C GLN A 32 26.09 22.44 28.12
N ALA A 33 26.52 21.66 29.08
CA ALA A 33 25.88 20.41 29.46
C ALA A 33 24.36 20.59 29.60
N GLY A 34 23.64 19.57 29.18
CA GLY A 34 22.20 19.47 29.06
C GLY A 34 21.39 20.33 30.03
N LYS A 35 20.69 21.30 29.49
CA LYS A 35 19.49 21.80 30.14
C LYS A 35 18.39 20.77 29.92
N THR A 36 18.11 19.98 30.94
CA THR A 36 16.82 19.33 31.13
C THR A 36 15.76 20.41 30.98
N THR A 37 14.96 20.31 29.90
CA THR A 37 13.72 21.08 29.77
C THR A 37 12.87 20.76 30.99
N PRO A 38 12.32 21.76 31.74
CA PRO A 38 11.43 21.44 32.85
C PRO A 38 10.25 20.68 32.28
N ALA A 39 9.99 19.49 32.83
CA ALA A 39 8.78 18.72 32.59
C ALA A 39 7.58 19.65 32.82
N GLY A 40 6.86 19.97 31.75
CA GLY A 40 5.51 20.51 31.85
C GLY A 40 4.74 19.58 32.79
N SER A 41 3.95 20.10 33.68
CA SER A 41 3.19 19.37 34.68
C SER A 41 2.42 18.21 34.01
N MET A 42 2.94 16.98 34.09
CA MET A 42 2.19 15.78 33.77
C MET A 42 1.06 15.64 34.77
N SER A 43 -0.16 15.99 34.39
CA SER A 43 -1.31 16.03 35.30
C SER A 43 -1.93 14.65 35.56
N ALA A 44 -1.49 13.60 34.90
CA ALA A 44 -1.96 12.23 35.09
C ALA A 44 -0.83 11.21 34.98
N ALA A 45 -0.88 10.15 35.81
CA ALA A 45 0.01 9.02 35.70
C ALA A 45 -0.28 8.24 34.40
N PRO A 46 0.72 7.56 33.80
CA PRO A 46 0.50 6.73 32.62
C PRO A 46 -0.48 5.58 32.88
N ASP A 47 -1.22 5.19 31.84
CA ASP A 47 -2.14 4.04 31.88
C ASP A 47 -1.38 2.72 31.92
N VAL A 48 -0.26 2.65 31.16
CA VAL A 48 0.60 1.48 31.07
C VAL A 48 2.06 1.88 30.84
N ILE A 49 2.98 1.09 31.38
CA ILE A 49 4.42 1.19 31.13
C ILE A 49 4.92 -0.16 30.64
N PHE A 50 5.54 -0.18 29.47
CA PHE A 50 6.33 -1.29 28.94
C PHE A 50 7.80 -1.04 29.34
N PHE A 51 8.47 -2.05 29.90
CA PHE A 51 9.84 -1.91 30.41
C PHE A 51 10.66 -3.19 30.30
N ASN A 52 11.97 -3.12 30.54
CA ASN A 52 12.93 -4.19 30.31
C ASN A 52 12.89 -4.68 28.84
N ALA A 53 12.73 -3.77 27.88
CA ALA A 53 12.56 -4.08 26.47
C ALA A 53 13.66 -3.48 25.60
N THR A 54 13.83 -3.98 24.41
CA THR A 54 14.48 -3.25 23.32
C THR A 54 13.38 -2.59 22.48
N ILE A 55 13.25 -1.27 22.59
CA ILE A 55 12.23 -0.48 21.89
C ILE A 55 12.92 0.38 20.85
N TYR A 56 12.68 0.10 19.58
CA TYR A 56 13.06 0.99 18.49
C TYR A 56 12.09 2.16 18.44
N THR A 57 12.57 3.39 18.60
CA THR A 57 11.70 4.58 18.61
C THR A 57 11.25 5.02 17.21
N GLY A 58 11.85 4.47 16.15
CA GLY A 58 11.67 4.97 14.78
C GLY A 58 12.65 6.11 14.43
N GLU A 59 13.24 6.79 15.40
CA GLU A 59 14.23 7.83 15.13
C GLU A 59 15.51 7.24 14.53
N GLY A 60 16.08 7.95 13.54
CA GLY A 60 17.33 7.58 12.88
C GLY A 60 17.21 6.47 11.82
N LEU A 61 16.01 5.93 11.53
CA LEU A 61 15.80 4.90 10.51
C LEU A 61 16.26 5.36 9.12
N ALA A 62 15.87 6.57 8.70
CA ALA A 62 16.22 7.09 7.36
C ALA A 62 17.74 7.11 7.10
N ASN A 63 18.54 7.27 8.17
CA ASN A 63 20.01 7.33 8.10
C ASN A 63 20.69 6.03 8.52
N ASP A 64 19.93 4.94 8.65
CA ASP A 64 20.38 3.62 9.08
C ASP A 64 21.11 3.63 10.46
N LYS A 65 20.66 4.51 11.34
CA LYS A 65 21.15 4.70 12.72
C LYS A 65 20.00 4.70 13.73
N PRO A 66 19.26 3.59 13.84
CA PRO A 66 18.07 3.52 14.67
C PRO A 66 18.41 3.77 16.14
N GLN A 67 17.54 4.51 16.81
CA GLN A 67 17.63 4.73 18.24
C GLN A 67 16.75 3.72 18.99
N THR A 68 17.27 3.26 20.14
CA THR A 68 16.56 2.34 21.02
C THR A 68 16.50 2.87 22.43
N VAL A 69 15.43 2.50 23.15
CA VAL A 69 15.22 2.77 24.57
C VAL A 69 14.81 1.49 25.29
N GLU A 70 14.79 1.50 26.64
CA GLU A 70 14.49 0.33 27.46
C GLU A 70 13.03 0.27 27.94
N ALA A 71 12.34 1.42 27.93
CA ALA A 71 10.99 1.53 28.46
C ALA A 71 10.20 2.68 27.80
N MET A 72 8.88 2.52 27.80
CA MET A 72 7.90 3.47 27.25
C MET A 72 6.68 3.56 28.17
N ALA A 73 6.26 4.80 28.49
CA ALA A 73 5.05 5.11 29.24
C ALA A 73 3.97 5.61 28.27
N ILE A 74 2.75 5.08 28.38
CA ILE A 74 1.60 5.39 27.52
C ILE A 74 0.45 5.88 28.39
N GLY A 75 -0.28 6.88 27.88
CA GLY A 75 -1.51 7.37 28.51
C GLY A 75 -2.37 8.14 27.52
N GLY A 76 -3.68 7.91 27.57
CA GLY A 76 -4.63 8.53 26.64
C GLY A 76 -4.36 8.18 25.16
N GLY A 77 -3.88 6.98 24.88
CA GLY A 77 -3.56 6.51 23.52
C GLY A 77 -2.27 7.09 22.93
N LYS A 78 -1.51 7.88 23.69
CA LYS A 78 -0.27 8.53 23.24
C LYS A 78 0.93 8.04 24.04
N VAL A 79 2.10 8.07 23.41
CA VAL A 79 3.39 7.93 24.09
C VAL A 79 3.61 9.19 24.96
N LEU A 80 3.79 9.01 26.26
CA LEU A 80 4.05 10.10 27.21
C LEU A 80 5.53 10.31 27.45
N ALA A 81 6.29 9.21 27.54
CA ALA A 81 7.74 9.26 27.78
C ALA A 81 8.41 7.96 27.31
N VAL A 82 9.67 8.09 26.90
CA VAL A 82 10.55 6.95 26.58
C VAL A 82 11.91 7.15 27.27
N GLY A 83 12.61 6.06 27.58
CA GLY A 83 13.92 6.15 28.23
C GLY A 83 14.40 4.85 28.87
N THR A 84 15.22 4.95 29.91
CA THR A 84 15.67 3.77 30.67
C THR A 84 14.55 3.21 31.53
N THR A 85 14.58 1.90 31.78
CA THR A 85 13.63 1.22 32.68
C THR A 85 13.56 1.95 34.03
N ALA A 86 14.73 2.30 34.62
CA ALA A 86 14.80 2.96 35.92
C ALA A 86 14.20 4.37 35.95
N ALA A 87 14.19 5.09 34.81
CA ALA A 87 13.59 6.42 34.71
C ALA A 87 12.08 6.34 34.51
N ILE A 88 11.62 5.50 33.57
CA ILE A 88 10.23 5.46 33.12
C ILE A 88 9.33 4.78 34.16
N THR A 89 9.80 3.72 34.85
CA THR A 89 9.02 3.06 35.91
C THR A 89 8.70 3.97 37.10
N LYS A 90 9.47 5.02 37.35
CA LYS A 90 9.17 6.02 38.36
C LYS A 90 7.93 6.88 38.06
N LEU A 91 7.46 6.89 36.82
CA LEU A 91 6.25 7.61 36.43
C LEU A 91 4.96 6.85 36.80
N ALA A 92 5.09 5.59 37.23
CA ALA A 92 3.94 4.76 37.57
C ALA A 92 3.15 5.36 38.74
N GLY A 93 1.83 5.45 38.55
CA GLY A 93 0.88 5.78 39.59
C GLY A 93 0.14 4.51 40.11
N PRO A 94 -0.80 4.70 41.07
CA PRO A 94 -1.49 3.56 41.68
C PRO A 94 -2.28 2.66 40.71
N HIS A 95 -2.66 3.17 39.56
CA HIS A 95 -3.46 2.46 38.55
C HIS A 95 -2.68 2.16 37.28
N THR A 96 -1.40 2.52 37.21
CA THR A 96 -0.53 2.21 36.06
C THR A 96 -0.28 0.70 35.97
N ARG A 97 -0.62 0.12 34.82
CA ARG A 97 -0.26 -1.28 34.51
C ARG A 97 1.23 -1.34 34.16
N LEU A 98 1.95 -2.30 34.72
CA LEU A 98 3.36 -2.54 34.45
C LEU A 98 3.50 -3.81 33.61
N HIS A 99 4.07 -3.68 32.41
CA HIS A 99 4.26 -4.76 31.45
C HIS A 99 5.77 -5.02 31.29
N ASP A 100 6.25 -6.09 31.97
CA ASP A 100 7.66 -6.49 31.95
C ASP A 100 7.91 -7.44 30.76
N ILE A 101 8.61 -6.96 29.74
CA ILE A 101 8.87 -7.71 28.50
C ILE A 101 9.90 -8.82 28.73
N ASP A 102 10.93 -8.58 29.54
CA ASP A 102 12.00 -9.57 29.80
C ASP A 102 11.51 -10.77 30.61
N SER A 103 10.49 -10.58 31.47
CA SER A 103 9.91 -11.66 32.27
C SER A 103 9.31 -12.80 31.43
N ALA A 104 8.97 -12.54 30.17
CA ALA A 104 8.46 -13.54 29.23
C ALA A 104 9.56 -14.45 28.65
N ASN A 105 10.84 -14.20 28.93
CA ASN A 105 12.01 -14.93 28.43
C ASN A 105 12.00 -15.13 26.91
N THR A 106 11.61 -14.07 26.18
CA THR A 106 11.49 -14.05 24.72
C THR A 106 12.47 -13.02 24.13
N SER A 107 12.97 -13.29 22.91
CA SER A 107 13.76 -12.31 22.14
C SER A 107 12.87 -11.19 21.60
N THR A 108 11.80 -10.87 22.31
CA THR A 108 10.77 -9.92 21.91
C THR A 108 11.31 -8.50 21.91
N LEU A 109 11.02 -7.77 20.86
CA LEU A 109 11.31 -6.35 20.82
C LEU A 109 10.08 -5.55 20.37
N ILE A 110 10.08 -4.27 20.70
CA ILE A 110 9.01 -3.33 20.35
C ILE A 110 9.49 -2.48 19.16
N PHE A 111 8.60 -2.34 18.16
CA PHE A 111 8.83 -1.52 16.98
C PHE A 111 7.57 -0.69 16.69
N PRO A 112 7.68 0.53 16.11
CA PRO A 112 6.50 1.27 15.64
C PRO A 112 5.63 0.41 14.74
N GLY A 113 4.32 0.49 14.89
CA GLY A 113 3.37 -0.17 14.00
C GLY A 113 3.59 0.24 12.55
N PHE A 114 3.41 -0.69 11.63
CA PHE A 114 3.50 -0.39 10.21
C PHE A 114 2.29 0.41 9.74
N ASN A 115 2.55 1.34 8.83
CA ASN A 115 1.54 2.07 8.08
C ASN A 115 1.64 1.63 6.62
N ASP A 116 0.69 0.86 6.16
CA ASP A 116 0.65 0.39 4.77
C ASP A 116 0.11 1.50 3.88
N ALA A 117 0.96 2.02 2.99
CA ALA A 117 0.62 3.18 2.18
C ALA A 117 -0.33 2.89 1.01
N HIS A 118 -0.73 1.64 0.77
CA HIS A 118 -1.62 1.29 -0.34
C HIS A 118 -2.24 -0.09 -0.13
N VAL A 119 -3.54 -0.10 0.16
CA VAL A 119 -4.33 -1.34 0.28
C VAL A 119 -5.72 -1.18 -0.34
N HIS A 120 -6.43 -2.31 -0.47
CA HIS A 120 -7.81 -2.43 -0.91
C HIS A 120 -8.54 -3.38 0.05
N LEU A 121 -8.84 -2.91 1.27
CA LEU A 121 -9.40 -3.76 2.34
C LEU A 121 -10.75 -4.37 1.97
N GLY A 122 -11.62 -3.63 1.26
CA GLY A 122 -12.88 -4.15 0.76
C GLY A 122 -12.69 -5.37 -0.14
N SER A 123 -11.81 -5.26 -1.15
CA SER A 123 -11.46 -6.37 -2.05
C SER A 123 -10.78 -7.52 -1.30
N ALA A 124 -9.90 -7.19 -0.36
CA ALA A 124 -9.24 -8.19 0.48
C ALA A 124 -10.24 -8.97 1.34
N GLY A 125 -11.21 -8.27 1.92
CA GLY A 125 -12.29 -8.86 2.67
C GLY A 125 -13.12 -9.82 1.83
N GLN A 126 -13.50 -9.43 0.63
CA GLN A 126 -14.20 -10.31 -0.30
C GLN A 126 -13.37 -11.53 -0.67
N THR A 127 -12.08 -11.36 -0.96
CA THR A 127 -11.16 -12.48 -1.23
C THR A 127 -11.12 -13.47 -0.07
N LYS A 128 -11.18 -13.01 1.19
CA LYS A 128 -11.19 -13.90 2.36
C LYS A 128 -12.52 -14.61 2.60
N LEU A 129 -13.61 -14.08 2.08
CA LEU A 129 -14.91 -14.73 2.11
C LEU A 129 -15.07 -15.75 0.98
N ASN A 130 -14.28 -15.63 -0.07
CA ASN A 130 -14.34 -16.49 -1.25
C ASN A 130 -13.66 -17.84 -1.00
N LEU A 131 -14.06 -18.83 -1.81
CA LEU A 131 -13.46 -20.17 -1.78
C LEU A 131 -12.03 -20.14 -2.36
N ASP A 132 -11.04 -20.56 -1.59
CA ASP A 132 -9.67 -20.75 -2.04
C ASP A 132 -9.39 -22.20 -2.44
N LEU A 133 -9.05 -22.41 -3.71
CA LEU A 133 -8.68 -23.69 -4.31
C LEU A 133 -7.19 -23.74 -4.69
N THR A 134 -6.40 -22.78 -4.23
CA THR A 134 -4.95 -22.75 -4.51
C THR A 134 -4.30 -24.06 -4.11
N GLY A 135 -3.52 -24.59 -5.04
CA GLY A 135 -2.68 -25.78 -4.80
C GLY A 135 -3.40 -27.13 -4.73
N VAL A 136 -4.72 -27.21 -5.00
CA VAL A 136 -5.43 -28.50 -5.09
C VAL A 136 -4.78 -29.41 -6.14
N LYS A 137 -4.60 -30.70 -5.80
CA LYS A 137 -3.85 -31.66 -6.59
C LYS A 137 -4.72 -32.59 -7.44
N SER A 138 -6.05 -32.51 -7.34
CA SER A 138 -6.99 -33.34 -8.10
C SER A 138 -8.39 -32.73 -8.13
N LEU A 139 -9.21 -33.16 -9.13
CA LEU A 139 -10.62 -32.83 -9.19
C LEU A 139 -11.37 -33.27 -7.91
N ALA A 140 -11.04 -34.44 -7.37
CA ALA A 140 -11.67 -34.93 -6.14
C ALA A 140 -11.40 -34.04 -4.92
N GLU A 141 -10.17 -33.52 -4.79
CA GLU A 141 -9.83 -32.55 -3.75
C GLU A 141 -10.55 -31.21 -3.97
N MET A 142 -10.61 -30.71 -5.21
CA MET A 142 -11.35 -29.52 -5.57
C MET A 142 -12.83 -29.66 -5.15
N LEU A 143 -13.48 -30.73 -5.56
CA LEU A 143 -14.90 -30.97 -5.25
C LEU A 143 -15.13 -31.11 -3.75
N LYS A 144 -14.21 -31.74 -3.01
CA LYS A 144 -14.29 -31.80 -1.56
C LYS A 144 -14.25 -30.43 -0.91
N ARG A 145 -13.32 -29.56 -1.30
CA ARG A 145 -13.24 -28.17 -0.76
C ARG A 145 -14.49 -27.37 -1.09
N ILE A 146 -15.03 -27.51 -2.33
CA ILE A 146 -16.29 -26.86 -2.70
C ILE A 146 -17.44 -27.36 -1.83
N ALA A 147 -17.56 -28.68 -1.62
CA ALA A 147 -18.60 -29.27 -0.78
C ALA A 147 -18.53 -28.82 0.67
N ASP A 148 -17.31 -28.73 1.21
CA ASP A 148 -17.11 -28.27 2.58
C ASP A 148 -17.45 -26.79 2.73
N PHE A 149 -17.06 -25.94 1.79
CA PHE A 149 -17.40 -24.52 1.76
C PHE A 149 -18.92 -24.27 1.61
N ALA A 150 -19.58 -24.99 0.68
CA ALA A 150 -21.01 -24.85 0.42
C ALA A 150 -21.89 -25.13 1.64
N LYS A 151 -21.48 -26.05 2.54
CA LYS A 151 -22.24 -26.39 3.76
C LYS A 151 -22.40 -25.23 4.72
N ASP A 152 -21.43 -24.33 4.72
CA ASP A 152 -21.37 -23.21 5.66
C ASP A 152 -22.01 -21.92 5.07
N GLN A 153 -22.51 -21.99 3.81
CA GLN A 153 -23.12 -20.85 3.14
C GLN A 153 -24.63 -20.77 3.34
N PRO A 154 -25.22 -19.57 3.42
CA PRO A 154 -26.68 -19.42 3.38
C PRO A 154 -27.30 -19.98 2.09
N PRO A 155 -28.53 -20.53 2.12
CA PRO A 155 -29.17 -21.07 0.92
C PRO A 155 -29.19 -20.07 -0.25
N GLY A 156 -28.80 -20.51 -1.44
CA GLY A 156 -28.76 -19.69 -2.65
C GLY A 156 -27.61 -18.70 -2.74
N HIS A 157 -26.71 -18.65 -1.74
CA HIS A 157 -25.49 -17.84 -1.79
C HIS A 157 -24.59 -18.26 -2.95
N TRP A 158 -24.00 -17.29 -3.65
CA TRP A 158 -23.04 -17.56 -4.72
C TRP A 158 -21.71 -18.05 -4.15
N ILE A 159 -21.19 -19.15 -4.69
CA ILE A 159 -19.84 -19.62 -4.38
C ILE A 159 -18.89 -19.04 -5.41
N THR A 160 -18.06 -18.10 -5.00
CA THR A 160 -17.08 -17.40 -5.82
C THR A 160 -15.66 -17.63 -5.32
N GLY A 161 -14.65 -17.10 -6.04
CA GLY A 161 -13.25 -17.33 -5.78
C GLY A 161 -12.65 -18.36 -6.71
N GLY A 162 -11.73 -19.20 -6.24
CA GLY A 162 -11.14 -20.22 -7.10
C GLY A 162 -9.63 -20.34 -6.93
N ASN A 163 -8.85 -19.89 -7.92
CA ASN A 163 -7.40 -20.11 -8.04
C ASN A 163 -7.02 -21.58 -8.25
N TRP A 164 -7.95 -22.38 -8.82
CA TRP A 164 -7.64 -23.77 -9.16
C TRP A 164 -6.70 -23.86 -10.37
N ASP A 165 -5.89 -24.92 -10.40
CA ASP A 165 -4.98 -25.18 -11.53
C ASP A 165 -4.96 -26.69 -11.87
N HIS A 166 -5.69 -27.06 -12.93
CA HIS A 166 -5.76 -28.44 -13.40
C HIS A 166 -4.41 -28.95 -13.97
N THR A 167 -3.45 -28.08 -14.28
CA THR A 167 -2.12 -28.52 -14.73
C THR A 167 -1.32 -29.20 -13.62
N LEU A 168 -1.69 -28.98 -12.36
CA LEU A 168 -1.16 -29.68 -11.20
C LEU A 168 -1.74 -31.08 -11.02
N TRP A 169 -2.82 -31.44 -11.74
CA TRP A 169 -3.52 -32.71 -11.60
C TRP A 169 -2.89 -33.80 -12.49
N THR A 170 -2.98 -35.04 -12.04
CA THR A 170 -2.42 -36.17 -12.79
C THR A 170 -3.05 -36.31 -14.19
N ASN A 171 -4.37 -36.15 -14.30
CA ASN A 171 -5.09 -36.29 -15.57
C ASN A 171 -5.16 -35.01 -16.41
N LYS A 172 -4.88 -33.83 -15.83
CA LYS A 172 -4.93 -32.51 -16.48
C LYS A 172 -6.21 -32.21 -17.26
N VAL A 173 -7.34 -32.76 -16.85
CA VAL A 173 -8.65 -32.58 -17.48
C VAL A 173 -9.38 -31.42 -16.80
N LEU A 174 -9.99 -30.53 -17.59
CA LEU A 174 -10.82 -29.45 -17.05
C LEU A 174 -12.05 -30.00 -16.34
N PRO A 175 -12.46 -29.38 -15.21
CA PRO A 175 -13.73 -29.73 -14.55
C PRO A 175 -14.92 -29.37 -15.44
N THR A 176 -16.08 -29.97 -15.18
CA THR A 176 -17.33 -29.71 -15.87
C THR A 176 -18.40 -29.17 -14.90
N ARG A 177 -19.44 -28.50 -15.44
CA ARG A 177 -20.58 -28.05 -14.64
C ARG A 177 -21.20 -29.21 -13.84
N GLN A 178 -21.29 -30.41 -14.47
CA GLN A 178 -21.85 -31.60 -13.82
C GLN A 178 -20.98 -32.09 -12.63
N ASP A 179 -19.68 -31.80 -12.63
CA ASP A 179 -18.84 -32.12 -11.48
C ASP A 179 -19.16 -31.20 -10.31
N LEU A 180 -19.34 -29.91 -10.56
CA LEU A 180 -19.71 -28.92 -9.53
C LEU A 180 -21.13 -29.15 -9.00
N ASP A 181 -22.10 -29.46 -9.90
CA ASP A 181 -23.52 -29.71 -9.54
C ASP A 181 -23.67 -30.80 -8.48
N LYS A 182 -22.74 -31.77 -8.43
CA LYS A 182 -22.75 -32.86 -7.42
C LYS A 182 -22.52 -32.37 -5.99
N VAL A 183 -21.89 -31.20 -5.83
CA VAL A 183 -21.36 -30.75 -4.53
C VAL A 183 -21.80 -29.35 -4.12
N THR A 184 -22.39 -28.57 -5.02
CA THR A 184 -22.82 -27.20 -4.75
C THR A 184 -24.26 -27.08 -4.24
N GLY A 185 -25.07 -28.14 -4.33
CA GLY A 185 -26.50 -28.06 -3.99
C GLY A 185 -27.20 -26.96 -4.81
N ASP A 186 -27.95 -26.09 -4.13
CA ASP A 186 -28.70 -24.99 -4.78
C ASP A 186 -27.86 -23.71 -4.96
N HIS A 187 -26.57 -23.73 -4.62
CA HIS A 187 -25.69 -22.58 -4.74
C HIS A 187 -25.22 -22.40 -6.18
N PRO A 188 -25.43 -21.22 -6.80
CA PRO A 188 -24.69 -20.87 -8.01
C PRO A 188 -23.19 -20.80 -7.69
N ALA A 189 -22.35 -21.40 -8.55
CA ALA A 189 -20.91 -21.41 -8.36
C ALA A 189 -20.19 -20.92 -9.62
N PHE A 190 -19.24 -20.00 -9.42
CA PHE A 190 -18.38 -19.44 -10.45
C PHE A 190 -16.96 -19.30 -9.90
N LEU A 191 -16.04 -20.11 -10.41
CA LEU A 191 -14.73 -20.31 -9.81
C LEU A 191 -13.62 -20.09 -10.82
N ASP A 192 -12.76 -19.12 -10.56
CA ASP A 192 -11.68 -18.71 -11.47
C ASP A 192 -10.51 -19.70 -11.44
N ARG A 193 -9.90 -19.92 -12.60
CA ARG A 193 -8.59 -20.54 -12.68
C ARG A 193 -7.52 -19.53 -12.27
N ILE A 194 -6.41 -20.03 -11.74
CA ILE A 194 -5.31 -19.22 -11.18
C ILE A 194 -4.74 -18.15 -12.12
N ASP A 195 -4.90 -18.30 -13.43
CA ASP A 195 -4.45 -17.32 -14.43
C ASP A 195 -5.52 -16.30 -14.82
N GLY A 196 -6.76 -16.44 -14.32
CA GLY A 196 -7.87 -15.56 -14.62
C GLY A 196 -8.43 -15.65 -16.05
N HIS A 197 -7.83 -16.46 -16.92
CA HIS A 197 -8.26 -16.60 -18.32
C HIS A 197 -9.39 -17.60 -18.53
N ILE A 198 -9.66 -18.44 -17.55
CA ILE A 198 -10.68 -19.47 -17.57
C ILE A 198 -11.40 -19.48 -16.23
N ALA A 199 -12.74 -19.59 -16.27
CA ALA A 199 -13.53 -19.90 -15.08
C ALA A 199 -14.48 -21.07 -15.35
N ILE A 200 -14.89 -21.73 -14.27
CA ILE A 200 -15.87 -22.82 -14.30
C ILE A 200 -17.16 -22.39 -13.58
N ALA A 201 -18.29 -22.52 -14.25
CA ALA A 201 -19.63 -22.30 -13.71
C ALA A 201 -20.38 -23.61 -13.56
N ASN A 202 -21.18 -23.74 -12.49
CA ASN A 202 -22.14 -24.82 -12.38
C ASN A 202 -23.44 -24.53 -13.14
N SER A 203 -24.37 -25.48 -13.21
CA SER A 203 -25.63 -25.33 -13.93
C SER A 203 -26.52 -24.22 -13.36
N ALA A 204 -26.49 -23.97 -12.06
CA ALA A 204 -27.25 -22.90 -11.42
C ALA A 204 -26.73 -21.52 -11.84
N ALA A 205 -25.42 -21.31 -11.88
CA ALA A 205 -24.80 -20.06 -12.33
C ALA A 205 -25.07 -19.80 -13.82
N LEU A 206 -24.93 -20.82 -14.68
CA LEU A 206 -25.29 -20.71 -16.12
C LEU A 206 -26.76 -20.32 -16.32
N THR A 207 -27.66 -20.91 -15.53
CA THR A 207 -29.09 -20.60 -15.55
C THR A 207 -29.36 -19.16 -15.11
N ALA A 208 -28.75 -18.70 -14.03
CA ALA A 208 -28.88 -17.34 -13.54
C ALA A 208 -28.41 -16.30 -14.57
N ALA A 209 -27.36 -16.63 -15.34
CA ALA A 209 -26.84 -15.77 -16.42
C ALA A 209 -27.57 -15.93 -17.77
N GLY A 210 -28.55 -16.87 -17.87
CA GLY A 210 -29.27 -17.17 -19.11
C GLY A 210 -28.36 -17.77 -20.19
N ILE A 211 -27.28 -18.44 -19.81
CA ILE A 211 -26.33 -19.05 -20.76
C ILE A 211 -26.80 -20.43 -21.18
N THR A 212 -26.92 -20.60 -22.51
CA THR A 212 -27.36 -21.84 -23.18
C THR A 212 -26.42 -22.17 -24.34
N GLY A 213 -26.61 -23.32 -25.01
CA GLY A 213 -25.86 -23.66 -26.22
C GLY A 213 -26.08 -22.69 -27.40
N ALA A 214 -27.12 -21.85 -27.34
CA ALA A 214 -27.38 -20.81 -28.35
C ALA A 214 -26.74 -19.45 -28.01
N THR A 215 -26.18 -19.30 -26.82
CA THR A 215 -25.58 -18.03 -26.36
C THR A 215 -24.33 -17.72 -27.17
N LYS A 216 -24.28 -16.53 -27.77
CA LYS A 216 -23.10 -16.04 -28.48
C LYS A 216 -22.15 -15.39 -27.50
N PRO A 217 -20.88 -15.85 -27.40
CA PRO A 217 -19.91 -15.21 -26.52
C PRO A 217 -19.61 -13.79 -27.00
N PRO A 218 -19.25 -12.88 -26.11
CA PRO A 218 -18.72 -11.56 -26.46
C PRO A 218 -17.46 -11.67 -27.33
N GLN A 219 -17.12 -10.59 -28.03
CA GLN A 219 -15.88 -10.52 -28.80
C GLN A 219 -14.67 -10.80 -27.89
N GLY A 220 -13.80 -11.70 -28.31
CA GLY A 220 -12.62 -12.12 -27.55
C GLY A 220 -12.91 -13.18 -26.48
N GLY A 221 -14.16 -13.61 -26.28
CA GLY A 221 -14.53 -14.67 -25.34
C GLY A 221 -14.96 -15.96 -26.01
N ALA A 222 -15.00 -17.06 -25.24
CA ALA A 222 -15.52 -18.34 -25.67
C ALA A 222 -16.29 -19.05 -24.56
N ILE A 223 -17.33 -19.80 -24.94
CA ILE A 223 -18.08 -20.72 -24.09
C ILE A 223 -17.79 -22.13 -24.59
N ASP A 224 -17.20 -22.99 -23.77
CA ASP A 224 -16.91 -24.36 -24.16
C ASP A 224 -18.21 -25.18 -24.18
N LEU A 225 -18.48 -25.85 -25.32
CA LEU A 225 -19.66 -26.68 -25.52
C LEU A 225 -19.29 -28.17 -25.55
N ASP A 226 -20.18 -29.01 -25.07
CA ASP A 226 -20.06 -30.47 -25.17
C ASP A 226 -20.49 -30.98 -26.59
N ALA A 227 -20.43 -32.29 -26.79
CA ALA A 227 -20.79 -32.91 -28.09
C ALA A 227 -22.28 -32.72 -28.48
N ASN A 228 -23.14 -32.34 -27.54
CA ASN A 228 -24.56 -32.06 -27.76
C ASN A 228 -24.83 -30.57 -28.00
N GLY A 229 -23.78 -29.73 -27.95
CA GLY A 229 -23.89 -28.29 -28.07
C GLY A 229 -24.30 -27.57 -26.80
N GLU A 230 -24.24 -28.24 -25.63
CA GLU A 230 -24.55 -27.67 -24.33
C GLU A 230 -23.29 -27.13 -23.64
N PRO A 231 -23.39 -26.00 -22.88
CA PRO A 231 -22.24 -25.44 -22.15
C PRO A 231 -21.65 -26.46 -21.17
N THR A 232 -20.33 -26.66 -21.24
CA THR A 232 -19.61 -27.53 -20.30
C THR A 232 -19.48 -26.90 -18.90
N GLY A 233 -19.70 -25.59 -18.79
CA GLY A 233 -19.45 -24.74 -17.64
C GLY A 233 -18.18 -23.90 -17.77
N ILE A 234 -17.29 -24.21 -18.70
CA ILE A 234 -16.06 -23.43 -18.93
C ILE A 234 -16.37 -22.17 -19.74
N LEU A 235 -15.99 -21.02 -19.15
CA LEU A 235 -16.00 -19.71 -19.80
C LEU A 235 -14.57 -19.20 -19.92
N ARG A 236 -14.26 -18.58 -21.06
CA ARG A 236 -12.93 -18.08 -21.37
C ARG A 236 -12.96 -16.59 -21.65
N GLU A 237 -11.94 -15.88 -21.15
CA GLU A 237 -11.71 -14.47 -21.41
C GLU A 237 -12.99 -13.64 -21.18
N SER A 238 -13.34 -12.75 -22.11
CA SER A 238 -14.50 -11.85 -21.96
C SER A 238 -15.85 -12.56 -21.79
N ALA A 239 -15.95 -13.87 -22.03
CA ALA A 239 -17.17 -14.63 -21.76
C ALA A 239 -17.46 -14.75 -20.25
N GLN A 240 -16.47 -14.65 -19.39
CA GLN A 240 -16.60 -14.66 -17.93
C GLN A 240 -17.52 -13.53 -17.45
N GLY A 241 -17.43 -12.35 -18.06
CA GLY A 241 -18.30 -11.20 -17.79
C GLY A 241 -19.79 -11.43 -18.01
N LEU A 242 -20.19 -12.53 -18.65
CA LEU A 242 -21.61 -12.90 -18.74
C LEU A 242 -22.18 -13.37 -17.39
N ILE A 243 -21.35 -14.03 -16.57
CA ILE A 243 -21.73 -14.47 -15.22
C ILE A 243 -21.46 -13.38 -14.20
N GLU A 244 -20.32 -12.71 -14.26
CA GLU A 244 -19.94 -11.65 -13.31
C GLU A 244 -21.04 -10.59 -13.15
N LYS A 245 -21.74 -10.24 -14.23
CA LYS A 245 -22.84 -9.25 -14.23
C LYS A 245 -24.06 -9.65 -13.40
N VAL A 246 -24.24 -10.93 -13.12
CA VAL A 246 -25.41 -11.45 -12.42
C VAL A 246 -25.06 -11.92 -11.00
N ILE A 247 -23.79 -11.91 -10.64
CA ILE A 247 -23.36 -12.11 -9.25
C ILE A 247 -23.83 -10.89 -8.45
N PRO A 248 -24.65 -11.08 -7.40
CA PRO A 248 -25.10 -9.95 -6.58
C PRO A 248 -23.92 -9.29 -5.87
N PRO A 249 -23.96 -7.98 -5.65
CA PRO A 249 -22.99 -7.32 -4.77
C PRO A 249 -23.08 -7.92 -3.35
N PRO A 250 -21.99 -7.85 -2.57
CA PRO A 250 -22.00 -8.34 -1.19
C PRO A 250 -23.06 -7.61 -0.35
N SER A 251 -23.76 -8.37 0.48
CA SER A 251 -24.66 -7.80 1.49
C SER A 251 -23.86 -7.00 2.54
N GLU A 252 -24.53 -6.12 3.29
CA GLU A 252 -23.91 -5.37 4.40
C GLU A 252 -23.21 -6.30 5.40
N ALA A 253 -23.83 -7.44 5.71
CA ALA A 253 -23.26 -8.43 6.64
C ALA A 253 -22.00 -9.08 6.08
N GLU A 254 -21.98 -9.43 4.80
CA GLU A 254 -20.80 -9.98 4.11
C GLU A 254 -19.70 -8.94 3.99
N ARG A 255 -20.03 -7.72 3.59
CA ARG A 255 -19.09 -6.60 3.55
C ARG A 255 -18.42 -6.41 4.90
N ARG A 256 -19.21 -6.26 5.95
CA ARG A 256 -18.70 -6.12 7.31
C ARG A 256 -17.81 -7.30 7.71
N ARG A 257 -18.26 -8.54 7.48
CA ARG A 257 -17.49 -9.73 7.82
C ARG A 257 -16.17 -9.80 7.05
N GLY A 258 -16.18 -9.44 5.77
CA GLY A 258 -14.97 -9.35 4.94
C GLY A 258 -13.98 -8.33 5.52
N LEU A 259 -14.44 -7.12 5.82
CA LEU A 259 -13.61 -6.07 6.41
C LEU A 259 -13.02 -6.48 7.77
N GLU A 260 -13.80 -7.11 8.64
CA GLU A 260 -13.32 -7.67 9.91
C GLU A 260 -12.17 -8.68 9.68
N LEU A 261 -12.28 -9.54 8.68
CA LEU A 261 -11.24 -10.52 8.33
C LEU A 261 -9.98 -9.85 7.74
N ALA A 262 -10.14 -8.86 6.86
CA ALA A 262 -9.02 -8.14 6.28
C ALA A 262 -8.26 -7.33 7.34
N ILE A 263 -8.99 -6.65 8.22
CA ILE A 263 -8.41 -5.89 9.35
C ILE A 263 -7.67 -6.85 10.31
N ALA A 264 -8.28 -7.98 10.66
CA ALA A 264 -7.62 -8.96 11.52
C ALA A 264 -6.32 -9.50 10.91
N ASP A 265 -6.28 -9.69 9.58
CA ASP A 265 -5.07 -10.10 8.87
C ASP A 265 -3.99 -9.00 8.89
N ALA A 266 -4.38 -7.74 8.68
CA ALA A 266 -3.48 -6.59 8.77
C ALA A 266 -2.83 -6.49 10.16
N LEU A 267 -3.63 -6.56 11.21
CA LEU A 267 -3.16 -6.52 12.60
C LEU A 267 -2.24 -7.69 12.95
N ALA A 268 -2.53 -8.89 12.43
CA ALA A 268 -1.68 -10.07 12.61
C ALA A 268 -0.29 -9.93 11.95
N HIS A 269 -0.16 -9.02 10.98
CA HIS A 269 1.09 -8.68 10.31
C HIS A 269 1.72 -7.38 10.82
N GLY A 270 1.17 -6.80 11.90
CA GLY A 270 1.72 -5.61 12.54
C GLY A 270 1.39 -4.30 11.83
N VAL A 271 0.41 -4.30 10.95
CA VAL A 271 -0.09 -3.10 10.28
C VAL A 271 -1.12 -2.45 11.20
N THR A 272 -0.81 -1.26 11.69
CA THR A 272 -1.65 -0.49 12.62
C THR A 272 -2.41 0.64 11.94
N SER A 273 -1.98 1.02 10.73
CA SER A 273 -2.59 2.06 9.91
C SER A 273 -2.52 1.66 8.44
N VAL A 274 -3.54 2.00 7.68
CA VAL A 274 -3.63 1.74 6.25
C VAL A 274 -4.10 2.98 5.51
N GLN A 275 -3.66 3.11 4.25
CA GLN A 275 -4.20 4.04 3.28
C GLN A 275 -4.98 3.20 2.26
N ASP A 276 -6.29 3.24 2.37
CA ASP A 276 -7.21 2.30 1.74
C ASP A 276 -7.92 2.91 0.53
N PHE A 277 -8.05 2.13 -0.53
CA PHE A 277 -8.92 2.46 -1.65
C PHE A 277 -9.96 1.36 -1.80
N SER A 278 -11.09 1.59 -1.17
CA SER A 278 -12.25 0.70 -1.17
C SER A 278 -13.50 1.42 -1.70
N GLU A 279 -14.64 0.76 -1.71
CA GLU A 279 -15.89 1.37 -2.12
C GLU A 279 -16.44 2.28 -1.00
N TRP A 280 -17.27 3.27 -1.37
CA TRP A 280 -17.86 4.18 -0.38
C TRP A 280 -18.71 3.46 0.67
N GLU A 281 -19.34 2.36 0.31
CA GLU A 281 -20.08 1.49 1.23
C GLU A 281 -19.17 0.79 2.25
N ASP A 282 -17.89 0.56 1.92
CA ASP A 282 -16.90 0.06 2.88
C ASP A 282 -16.58 1.14 3.91
N PHE A 283 -16.40 2.41 3.48
CA PHE A 283 -16.21 3.55 4.37
C PHE A 283 -17.37 3.70 5.36
N LEU A 284 -18.61 3.62 4.91
CA LEU A 284 -19.80 3.68 5.78
C LEU A 284 -19.81 2.52 6.79
N THR A 285 -19.31 1.35 6.39
CA THR A 285 -19.15 0.21 7.29
C THR A 285 -18.06 0.46 8.35
N TYR A 286 -16.95 1.12 7.98
CA TYR A 286 -15.92 1.54 8.95
C TYR A 286 -16.49 2.53 9.98
N GLU A 287 -17.29 3.51 9.58
CA GLU A 287 -17.97 4.43 10.51
C GLU A 287 -18.89 3.70 11.51
N GLU A 288 -19.59 2.66 11.04
CA GLU A 288 -20.39 1.83 11.94
C GLU A 288 -19.53 1.07 12.94
N MET A 289 -18.43 0.47 12.47
CA MET A 289 -17.48 -0.25 13.34
C MET A 289 -16.84 0.70 14.36
N GLU A 290 -16.51 1.92 13.96
CA GLU A 290 -15.97 2.94 14.86
C GLU A 290 -16.97 3.35 15.92
N ARG A 291 -18.20 3.69 15.55
CA ARG A 291 -19.28 4.04 16.46
C ARG A 291 -19.58 2.94 17.48
N GLU A 292 -19.38 1.68 17.10
CA GLU A 292 -19.50 0.51 17.99
C GLU A 292 -18.24 0.28 18.84
N GLY A 293 -17.16 1.03 18.64
CA GLY A 293 -15.87 0.80 19.30
C GLY A 293 -15.15 -0.47 18.82
N LYS A 294 -15.41 -0.90 17.58
CA LYS A 294 -14.85 -2.11 16.98
C LYS A 294 -13.85 -1.84 15.86
N LEU A 295 -13.72 -0.59 15.41
CA LEU A 295 -12.65 -0.20 14.50
C LEU A 295 -11.35 -0.12 15.28
N ASN A 296 -10.44 -1.04 15.04
CA ASN A 296 -9.21 -1.22 15.80
C ASN A 296 -7.93 -1.09 14.94
N ILE A 297 -8.05 -0.48 13.77
CA ILE A 297 -6.98 -0.08 12.87
C ILE A 297 -7.27 1.34 12.39
N ARG A 298 -6.23 2.13 12.10
CA ARG A 298 -6.42 3.47 11.52
C ARG A 298 -6.56 3.38 10.02
N ILE A 299 -7.55 4.10 9.46
CA ILE A 299 -7.88 4.09 8.02
C ILE A 299 -7.86 5.51 7.48
N ALA A 300 -7.01 5.74 6.49
CA ALA A 300 -7.01 6.92 5.64
C ALA A 300 -7.61 6.54 4.27
N GLU A 301 -8.91 6.77 4.11
CA GLU A 301 -9.65 6.36 2.93
C GLU A 301 -9.39 7.26 1.73
N TRP A 302 -9.31 6.68 0.55
CA TRP A 302 -9.17 7.37 -0.72
C TRP A 302 -10.48 7.37 -1.50
N ILE A 303 -10.75 8.47 -2.17
CA ILE A 303 -11.99 8.64 -2.92
C ILE A 303 -11.69 8.57 -4.44
N PRO A 304 -12.59 8.00 -5.27
CA PRO A 304 -12.34 7.84 -6.70
C PRO A 304 -12.17 9.18 -7.44
N PHE A 305 -11.01 9.46 -8.01
CA PHE A 305 -10.70 10.69 -8.76
C PHE A 305 -11.72 11.02 -9.87
N LYS A 306 -12.33 10.01 -10.51
CA LYS A 306 -13.30 10.17 -11.59
C LYS A 306 -14.67 10.69 -11.14
N ALA A 307 -15.01 10.59 -9.85
CA ALA A 307 -16.31 11.02 -9.35
C ALA A 307 -16.55 12.53 -9.61
N PRO A 308 -17.80 12.99 -9.72
CA PRO A 308 -18.14 14.39 -9.85
C PRO A 308 -17.58 15.23 -8.70
N LEU A 309 -17.06 16.43 -8.97
CA LEU A 309 -16.38 17.26 -7.96
C LEU A 309 -17.26 17.57 -6.73
N GLU A 310 -18.56 17.77 -6.93
CA GLU A 310 -19.48 18.05 -5.80
C GLU A 310 -19.66 16.80 -4.93
N GLN A 311 -19.77 15.61 -5.52
CA GLN A 311 -19.80 14.34 -4.77
C GLN A 311 -18.50 14.16 -3.95
N LEU A 312 -17.33 14.43 -4.54
CA LEU A 312 -16.05 14.36 -3.82
C LEU A 312 -16.01 15.29 -2.60
N LYS A 313 -16.58 16.49 -2.73
CA LYS A 313 -16.67 17.43 -1.61
C LYS A 313 -17.63 16.94 -0.53
N GLU A 314 -18.76 16.35 -0.92
CA GLU A 314 -19.75 15.76 0.01
C GLU A 314 -19.13 14.59 0.77
N GLU A 315 -18.47 13.64 0.07
CA GLU A 315 -17.80 12.50 0.69
C GLU A 315 -16.70 12.94 1.66
N ARG A 316 -15.84 13.91 1.26
CA ARG A 316 -14.82 14.46 2.18
C ARG A 316 -15.41 15.16 3.41
N ALA A 317 -16.58 15.79 3.28
CA ALA A 317 -17.22 16.50 4.37
C ALA A 317 -18.10 15.59 5.24
N HIS A 318 -18.29 14.33 4.86
CA HIS A 318 -19.16 13.38 5.52
C HIS A 318 -18.65 13.00 6.91
N HIS A 319 -17.34 12.88 7.08
CA HIS A 319 -16.68 12.52 8.33
C HIS A 319 -15.70 13.59 8.79
N ASP A 320 -15.33 13.61 10.09
CA ASP A 320 -14.34 14.57 10.60
C ASP A 320 -12.95 14.30 10.00
N ALA A 321 -12.45 15.22 9.22
CA ALA A 321 -11.13 15.14 8.61
C ALA A 321 -9.96 15.08 9.62
N ASN A 322 -10.21 15.34 10.90
CA ASN A 322 -9.22 15.25 11.97
C ASN A 322 -9.40 14.00 12.84
N ASP A 323 -10.34 13.12 12.50
CA ASP A 323 -10.50 11.88 13.24
C ASP A 323 -9.22 11.04 13.10
N PRO A 324 -8.61 10.63 14.22
CA PRO A 324 -7.37 9.88 14.20
C PRO A 324 -7.54 8.42 13.79
N MET A 325 -8.78 7.87 13.79
CA MET A 325 -9.05 6.47 13.45
C MET A 325 -9.54 6.30 12.03
N LEU A 326 -10.41 7.22 11.56
CA LEU A 326 -11.04 7.12 10.25
C LEU A 326 -11.17 8.51 9.61
N HIS A 327 -10.64 8.71 8.43
CA HIS A 327 -10.83 9.95 7.67
C HIS A 327 -10.58 9.73 6.19
N THR A 328 -11.11 10.63 5.37
CA THR A 328 -10.80 10.67 3.94
C THR A 328 -9.55 11.53 3.68
N THR A 329 -8.73 11.14 2.71
CA THR A 329 -7.49 11.86 2.40
C THR A 329 -7.38 12.25 0.93
N MET A 330 -7.06 11.29 0.07
CA MET A 330 -6.57 11.47 -1.28
C MET A 330 -7.63 11.10 -2.32
N LEU A 331 -7.52 11.69 -3.52
CA LEU A 331 -8.25 11.21 -4.68
C LEU A 331 -7.37 10.23 -5.48
N LYS A 332 -7.85 8.99 -5.65
CA LYS A 332 -7.18 7.94 -6.42
C LYS A 332 -7.64 7.94 -7.86
N GLY A 333 -6.69 8.12 -8.79
CA GLY A 333 -6.89 7.98 -10.23
C GLY A 333 -6.03 6.87 -10.83
N PHE A 334 -6.40 6.38 -12.00
CA PHE A 334 -5.67 5.33 -12.71
C PHE A 334 -5.22 5.84 -14.07
N MET A 335 -3.90 5.99 -14.27
CA MET A 335 -3.36 6.49 -15.54
C MET A 335 -3.26 5.37 -16.58
N ASP A 336 -3.04 4.15 -16.14
CA ASP A 336 -2.87 2.98 -17.00
C ASP A 336 -3.34 1.68 -16.31
N GLY A 337 -2.94 0.53 -16.85
CA GLY A 337 -3.15 -0.78 -16.28
C GLY A 337 -1.88 -1.39 -15.69
N SER A 338 -1.70 -2.71 -15.80
CA SER A 338 -0.59 -3.45 -15.18
C SER A 338 0.49 -3.90 -16.16
N LEU A 339 1.71 -4.08 -15.65
CA LEU A 339 2.83 -4.61 -16.43
C LEU A 339 2.59 -6.09 -16.81
N GLY A 340 2.00 -6.85 -15.91
CA GLY A 340 1.68 -8.27 -16.11
C GLY A 340 0.76 -8.51 -17.31
N SER A 341 -0.31 -7.73 -17.44
CA SER A 341 -1.27 -7.81 -18.55
C SER A 341 -0.83 -7.06 -19.82
N ARG A 342 0.30 -6.38 -19.83
CA ARG A 342 0.75 -5.45 -20.89
C ARG A 342 -0.23 -4.33 -21.19
N THR A 343 -0.93 -3.85 -20.16
CA THR A 343 -1.82 -2.68 -20.23
C THR A 343 -1.23 -1.44 -19.57
N ALA A 344 -0.10 -1.56 -18.87
CA ALA A 344 0.68 -0.40 -18.42
C ALA A 344 1.13 0.42 -19.62
N ALA A 345 0.88 1.75 -19.59
CA ALA A 345 1.17 2.64 -20.71
C ALA A 345 2.67 2.94 -20.82
N MET A 346 3.26 2.54 -21.93
CA MET A 346 4.70 2.60 -22.18
C MET A 346 5.03 3.63 -23.25
N LYS A 347 6.16 4.37 -23.11
CA LYS A 347 6.71 5.28 -24.14
C LYS A 347 7.18 4.51 -25.37
N ALA A 348 7.66 3.30 -25.18
CA ALA A 348 8.11 2.39 -26.26
C ALA A 348 7.40 1.03 -26.13
N PRO A 349 7.19 0.27 -27.23
CA PRO A 349 6.54 -1.02 -27.18
C PRO A 349 7.16 -1.99 -26.19
N TYR A 350 6.35 -2.93 -25.70
CA TYR A 350 6.85 -4.05 -24.91
C TYR A 350 7.90 -4.85 -25.69
N ALA A 351 8.95 -5.31 -25.01
CA ALA A 351 10.02 -6.04 -25.67
C ALA A 351 9.56 -7.40 -26.22
N ASP A 352 8.61 -8.04 -25.53
CA ASP A 352 8.00 -9.31 -25.91
C ASP A 352 6.66 -9.16 -26.67
N ASP A 353 6.23 -7.92 -26.98
CA ASP A 353 5.04 -7.59 -27.77
C ASP A 353 5.24 -6.27 -28.54
N PRO A 354 5.99 -6.26 -29.65
CA PRO A 354 6.44 -5.04 -30.33
C PRO A 354 5.33 -4.17 -30.94
N GLY A 355 4.11 -4.66 -31.01
CA GLY A 355 2.94 -3.90 -31.49
C GLY A 355 2.16 -3.19 -30.37
N ASN A 356 2.53 -3.40 -29.13
CA ASN A 356 1.75 -2.98 -27.97
C ASN A 356 2.53 -1.97 -27.10
N THR A 357 1.91 -0.83 -26.81
CA THR A 357 2.41 0.22 -25.89
C THR A 357 1.52 0.39 -24.66
N GLY A 358 0.62 -0.55 -24.37
CA GLY A 358 -0.32 -0.44 -23.25
C GLY A 358 -1.52 0.47 -23.55
N LEU A 359 -2.27 0.79 -22.50
CA LEU A 359 -3.56 1.47 -22.58
C LEU A 359 -3.63 2.63 -21.57
N PRO A 360 -3.31 3.86 -21.99
CA PRO A 360 -3.57 5.03 -21.14
C PRO A 360 -5.09 5.20 -20.94
N GLN A 361 -5.49 5.54 -19.70
CA GLN A 361 -6.90 5.63 -19.30
C GLN A 361 -7.52 7.00 -19.54
N TYR A 362 -6.71 8.01 -19.86
CA TYR A 362 -7.13 9.38 -20.09
C TYR A 362 -6.53 9.95 -21.37
N ASP A 363 -7.23 10.90 -21.98
CA ASP A 363 -6.61 11.95 -22.78
C ASP A 363 -5.91 12.94 -21.83
N GLN A 364 -4.69 13.39 -22.18
CA GLN A 364 -3.88 14.24 -21.32
C GLN A 364 -4.61 15.52 -20.93
N LYS A 365 -5.24 16.21 -21.89
CA LYS A 365 -5.94 17.47 -21.63
C LYS A 365 -7.09 17.28 -20.64
N GLN A 366 -7.86 16.18 -20.76
CA GLN A 366 -8.92 15.87 -19.83
C GLN A 366 -8.37 15.61 -18.42
N LEU A 367 -7.27 14.87 -18.31
CA LEU A 367 -6.59 14.59 -17.05
C LEU A 367 -6.14 15.89 -16.38
N ASP A 368 -5.50 16.78 -17.12
CA ASP A 368 -4.99 18.08 -16.65
C ASP A 368 -6.11 18.96 -16.10
N GLU A 369 -7.20 19.11 -16.86
CA GLU A 369 -8.37 19.89 -16.44
C GLU A 369 -8.97 19.34 -15.14
N MET A 370 -9.12 18.02 -15.04
CA MET A 370 -9.62 17.36 -13.82
C MET A 370 -8.66 17.53 -12.64
N ALA A 371 -7.37 17.36 -12.84
CA ALA A 371 -6.35 17.50 -11.78
C ALA A 371 -6.32 18.94 -11.22
N ILE A 372 -6.36 19.96 -12.10
CA ILE A 372 -6.41 21.36 -11.70
C ILE A 372 -7.65 21.66 -10.84
N ASP A 373 -8.83 21.23 -11.27
CA ASP A 373 -10.07 21.52 -10.55
C ASP A 373 -10.10 20.88 -9.16
N ARG A 374 -9.62 19.65 -9.04
CA ARG A 374 -9.59 18.90 -7.78
C ARG A 374 -8.54 19.44 -6.82
N ALA A 375 -7.36 19.78 -7.32
CA ALA A 375 -6.32 20.43 -6.53
C ALA A 375 -6.78 21.81 -5.99
N LYS A 376 -7.45 22.63 -6.84
CA LYS A 376 -8.06 23.91 -6.41
C LYS A 376 -9.13 23.73 -5.35
N ALA A 377 -9.85 22.60 -5.37
CA ALA A 377 -10.81 22.23 -4.34
C ALA A 377 -10.15 21.72 -3.04
N GLY A 378 -8.82 21.67 -2.98
CA GLY A 378 -8.05 21.30 -1.79
C GLY A 378 -7.91 19.81 -1.60
N PHE A 379 -7.91 19.00 -2.66
CA PHE A 379 -7.63 17.58 -2.58
C PHE A 379 -6.14 17.28 -2.84
N GLN A 380 -5.60 16.31 -2.12
CA GLN A 380 -4.39 15.59 -2.51
C GLN A 380 -4.72 14.67 -3.68
N LEU A 381 -3.81 14.55 -4.65
CA LEU A 381 -3.97 13.68 -5.80
C LEU A 381 -2.97 12.53 -5.75
N GLY A 382 -3.44 11.33 -6.02
CA GLY A 382 -2.63 10.13 -6.14
C GLY A 382 -3.02 9.34 -7.38
N PHE A 383 -2.03 9.01 -8.20
CA PHE A 383 -2.27 8.37 -9.49
C PHE A 383 -1.56 7.03 -9.57
N HIS A 384 -2.34 5.96 -9.76
CA HIS A 384 -1.81 4.70 -10.21
C HIS A 384 -1.12 4.91 -11.56
N ALA A 385 0.15 4.65 -11.65
CA ALA A 385 0.92 4.67 -12.89
C ALA A 385 2.06 3.66 -12.84
N ILE A 386 1.99 2.65 -13.67
CA ILE A 386 2.94 1.54 -13.74
C ILE A 386 3.93 1.74 -14.89
N GLY A 387 3.45 2.06 -16.08
CA GLY A 387 4.30 2.30 -17.24
C GLY A 387 4.88 3.72 -17.26
N ASP A 388 6.06 3.87 -17.85
CA ASP A 388 6.78 5.14 -17.97
C ASP A 388 5.96 6.26 -18.64
N LYS A 389 5.11 5.95 -19.61
CA LYS A 389 4.18 6.90 -20.19
C LYS A 389 3.07 7.29 -19.21
N GLY A 390 2.51 6.31 -18.48
CA GLY A 390 1.49 6.58 -17.46
C GLY A 390 2.03 7.48 -16.34
N VAL A 391 3.27 7.21 -15.90
CA VAL A 391 3.99 8.05 -14.92
C VAL A 391 4.18 9.47 -15.45
N ALA A 392 4.68 9.63 -16.68
CA ALA A 392 4.86 10.95 -17.28
C ALA A 392 3.56 11.74 -17.38
N MET A 393 2.45 11.09 -17.79
CA MET A 393 1.11 11.71 -17.84
C MET A 393 0.66 12.20 -16.46
N GLY A 394 0.84 11.36 -15.44
CA GLY A 394 0.51 11.73 -14.06
C GLY A 394 1.33 12.91 -13.55
N LEU A 395 2.65 12.91 -13.76
CA LEU A 395 3.54 13.99 -13.35
C LEU A 395 3.20 15.32 -14.04
N GLU A 396 2.90 15.32 -15.35
CA GLU A 396 2.46 16.49 -16.09
C GLU A 396 1.18 17.10 -15.50
N ALA A 397 0.19 16.26 -15.23
CA ALA A 397 -1.06 16.69 -14.60
C ALA A 397 -0.84 17.26 -13.19
N LEU A 398 0.03 16.65 -12.38
CA LEU A 398 0.37 17.14 -11.04
C LEU A 398 1.13 18.49 -11.11
N GLU A 399 2.07 18.65 -12.03
CA GLU A 399 2.77 19.93 -12.25
C GLU A 399 1.78 21.05 -12.61
N LEU A 400 0.86 20.79 -13.54
CA LEU A 400 -0.16 21.75 -13.92
C LEU A 400 -1.13 22.05 -12.79
N ALA A 401 -1.54 21.06 -12.04
CA ALA A 401 -2.38 21.23 -10.86
C ALA A 401 -1.69 22.16 -9.84
N GLU A 402 -0.43 21.89 -9.48
CA GLU A 402 0.34 22.68 -8.52
C GLU A 402 0.54 24.12 -8.99
N ARG A 403 0.87 24.34 -10.26
CA ARG A 403 1.01 25.69 -10.84
C ARG A 403 -0.25 26.53 -10.77
N ASN A 404 -1.41 25.88 -10.69
CA ASN A 404 -2.72 26.52 -10.60
C ASN A 404 -3.24 26.70 -9.18
N LEU A 405 -2.51 26.23 -8.15
CA LEU A 405 -2.85 26.47 -6.75
C LEU A 405 -2.69 27.96 -6.37
N PRO A 406 -3.37 28.41 -5.29
CA PRO A 406 -3.14 29.73 -4.70
C PRO A 406 -1.66 29.97 -4.41
N ALA A 407 -1.21 31.23 -4.53
CA ALA A 407 0.21 31.58 -4.37
C ALA A 407 0.78 31.18 -3.01
N GLU A 408 -0.02 31.30 -1.95
CA GLU A 408 0.33 30.90 -0.58
C GLU A 408 0.64 29.40 -0.47
N CYS A 409 -0.04 28.55 -1.23
CA CYS A 409 0.21 27.11 -1.25
C CYS A 409 1.51 26.75 -1.98
N ARG A 410 1.90 27.55 -3.00
CA ARG A 410 3.09 27.29 -3.80
C ARG A 410 4.40 27.71 -3.13
N THR A 411 4.34 28.67 -2.18
CA THR A 411 5.54 29.25 -1.54
C THR A 411 6.01 28.51 -0.30
N HIS A 412 5.16 27.70 0.35
CA HIS A 412 5.46 27.01 1.60
C HIS A 412 4.87 25.59 1.67
N PRO A 413 5.21 24.68 0.73
CA PRO A 413 4.53 23.37 0.64
C PRO A 413 4.73 22.52 1.90
N SER A 414 5.90 22.58 2.55
CA SER A 414 6.19 21.71 3.71
C SER A 414 5.57 22.17 5.03
N THR A 415 5.29 23.48 5.19
CA THR A 415 4.79 24.04 6.47
C THR A 415 3.27 24.16 6.51
N GLN A 416 2.60 24.11 5.37
CA GLN A 416 1.15 24.28 5.23
C GLN A 416 0.47 23.07 4.59
N ALA A 417 1.10 21.91 4.63
CA ALA A 417 0.66 20.73 3.89
C ALA A 417 -0.80 20.34 4.17
N LYS A 418 -1.27 20.39 5.42
CA LYS A 418 -2.70 20.14 5.75
C LYS A 418 -3.65 21.23 5.20
N ALA A 419 -3.18 22.48 5.09
CA ALA A 419 -3.98 23.58 4.53
C ALA A 419 -3.92 23.62 2.99
N CYS A 420 -2.89 23.02 2.39
CA CYS A 420 -2.64 22.99 0.96
C CYS A 420 -2.28 21.56 0.50
N PRO A 421 -3.17 20.56 0.65
CA PRO A 421 -2.84 19.17 0.40
C PRO A 421 -2.42 18.88 -1.05
N GLY A 422 -2.86 19.67 -2.01
CA GLY A 422 -2.44 19.55 -3.42
C GLY A 422 -0.95 19.83 -3.71
N THR A 423 -0.14 20.14 -2.68
CA THR A 423 1.33 20.29 -2.81
C THR A 423 2.09 19.06 -2.34
N ARG A 424 1.41 17.98 -1.94
CA ARG A 424 2.01 16.71 -1.51
C ARG A 424 1.30 15.57 -2.24
N ASN A 425 1.42 15.60 -3.56
CA ASN A 425 0.82 14.61 -4.43
C ASN A 425 1.69 13.35 -4.53
N ARG A 426 1.14 12.27 -5.08
CA ARG A 426 1.84 11.00 -5.14
C ARG A 426 1.55 10.23 -6.43
N ILE A 427 2.51 9.42 -6.84
CA ILE A 427 2.34 8.40 -7.87
C ILE A 427 2.41 7.04 -7.18
N GLU A 428 1.35 6.26 -7.34
CA GLU A 428 1.25 4.90 -6.86
C GLU A 428 1.94 3.96 -7.84
N HIS A 429 2.65 2.99 -7.33
CA HIS A 429 3.49 2.02 -8.01
C HIS A 429 4.78 2.62 -8.56
N ALA A 430 4.74 3.64 -9.43
CA ALA A 430 5.92 4.22 -10.08
C ALA A 430 6.90 3.11 -10.54
N GLN A 431 6.32 2.06 -11.16
CA GLN A 431 6.98 0.77 -11.27
C GLN A 431 8.03 0.73 -12.37
N VAL A 432 7.76 1.36 -13.51
CA VAL A 432 8.70 1.55 -14.63
C VAL A 432 8.88 3.03 -14.84
N VAL A 433 10.10 3.50 -14.70
CA VAL A 433 10.45 4.92 -14.84
C VAL A 433 11.77 5.05 -15.62
N ASP A 434 12.09 6.25 -16.04
CA ASP A 434 13.41 6.60 -16.52
C ASP A 434 14.05 7.70 -15.65
N GLN A 435 15.27 8.11 -16.00
CA GLN A 435 16.00 9.10 -15.22
C GLN A 435 15.34 10.50 -15.28
N GLU A 436 14.65 10.83 -16.36
CA GLU A 436 13.99 12.13 -16.52
C GLU A 436 12.80 12.22 -15.58
N GLU A 437 11.98 11.15 -15.48
CA GLU A 437 10.86 11.07 -14.56
C GLU A 437 11.30 11.12 -13.11
N ILE A 438 12.38 10.41 -12.74
CA ILE A 438 12.92 10.49 -11.37
C ILE A 438 13.32 11.94 -11.02
N GLN A 439 13.92 12.69 -11.94
CA GLN A 439 14.25 14.10 -11.71
C GLN A 439 12.98 14.97 -11.61
N GLU A 440 11.93 14.65 -12.36
CA GLU A 440 10.67 15.38 -12.29
C GLU A 440 9.95 15.12 -10.95
N PHE A 441 9.95 13.87 -10.44
CA PHE A 441 9.49 13.57 -9.07
C PHE A 441 10.20 14.45 -8.03
N ALA A 442 11.53 14.53 -8.11
CA ALA A 442 12.33 15.33 -7.18
C ALA A 442 12.01 16.83 -7.28
N LYS A 443 11.87 17.36 -8.49
CA LYS A 443 11.55 18.76 -8.77
C LYS A 443 10.17 19.14 -8.24
N LEU A 444 9.18 18.27 -8.41
CA LEU A 444 7.80 18.49 -7.99
C LEU A 444 7.52 18.03 -6.55
N HIS A 445 8.51 17.47 -5.85
CA HIS A 445 8.33 16.88 -4.53
C HIS A 445 7.20 15.82 -4.46
N VAL A 446 6.93 15.15 -5.58
CA VAL A 446 5.94 14.07 -5.65
C VAL A 446 6.45 12.85 -4.92
N ILE A 447 5.59 12.20 -4.13
CA ILE A 447 5.92 11.00 -3.39
C ILE A 447 5.87 9.79 -4.34
N ALA A 448 6.92 8.95 -4.34
CA ALA A 448 6.87 7.64 -4.95
C ALA A 448 6.31 6.63 -3.93
N SER A 449 5.05 6.26 -4.11
CA SER A 449 4.35 5.29 -3.26
C SER A 449 4.44 3.92 -3.90
N MET A 450 5.30 3.06 -3.37
CA MET A 450 5.72 1.85 -4.05
C MET A 450 5.42 0.59 -3.24
N GLN A 451 5.34 -0.56 -3.93
CA GLN A 451 5.06 -1.86 -3.34
C GLN A 451 6.23 -2.80 -3.59
N PRO A 452 7.23 -2.86 -2.70
CA PRO A 452 8.41 -3.68 -2.93
C PRO A 452 8.13 -5.18 -3.08
N CYS A 453 7.04 -5.68 -2.49
CA CYS A 453 6.62 -7.08 -2.60
C CYS A 453 6.27 -7.49 -4.04
N HIS A 454 5.77 -6.59 -4.90
CA HIS A 454 5.51 -6.87 -6.32
C HIS A 454 6.76 -7.39 -7.04
N LEU A 455 7.94 -6.90 -6.66
CA LEU A 455 9.18 -7.40 -7.25
C LEU A 455 9.36 -8.92 -7.08
N LEU A 456 8.88 -9.49 -5.97
CA LEU A 456 9.07 -10.92 -5.66
C LEU A 456 8.36 -11.83 -6.68
N THR A 457 7.20 -11.40 -7.15
CA THR A 457 6.41 -12.09 -8.17
C THR A 457 6.84 -11.70 -9.57
N ASP A 458 7.06 -10.42 -9.83
CA ASP A 458 7.26 -9.85 -11.15
C ASP A 458 8.67 -10.10 -11.74
N MET A 459 9.68 -10.28 -10.89
CA MET A 459 11.06 -10.54 -11.35
C MET A 459 11.21 -11.77 -12.25
N ASN A 460 10.20 -12.63 -12.31
CA ASN A 460 10.22 -13.81 -13.14
C ASN A 460 9.95 -13.50 -14.62
N TRP A 461 9.30 -12.37 -14.91
CA TRP A 461 8.84 -12.02 -16.25
C TRP A 461 9.02 -10.54 -16.64
N ALA A 462 9.24 -9.65 -15.66
CA ALA A 462 9.31 -8.21 -15.90
C ALA A 462 10.40 -7.83 -16.92
N GLU A 463 11.60 -8.43 -16.83
CA GLU A 463 12.69 -8.16 -17.77
C GLU A 463 12.33 -8.59 -19.21
N ALA A 464 11.59 -9.70 -19.39
CA ALA A 464 11.14 -10.13 -20.72
C ALA A 464 10.18 -9.10 -21.34
N ARG A 465 9.33 -8.46 -20.52
CA ARG A 465 8.39 -7.42 -21.00
C ARG A 465 9.07 -6.10 -21.33
N LEU A 466 10.07 -5.72 -20.54
CA LEU A 466 10.69 -4.40 -20.61
C LEU A 466 11.95 -4.36 -21.49
N GLY A 467 12.66 -5.48 -21.59
CA GLY A 467 14.04 -5.52 -22.03
C GLY A 467 14.99 -4.99 -20.94
N PRO A 468 16.30 -5.31 -21.01
CA PRO A 468 17.24 -5.07 -19.91
C PRO A 468 17.42 -3.59 -19.53
N GLN A 469 17.34 -2.65 -20.49
CA GLN A 469 17.55 -1.23 -20.23
C GLN A 469 16.43 -0.63 -19.37
N ARG A 470 15.17 -0.86 -19.73
CA ARG A 470 14.03 -0.38 -18.94
C ARG A 470 13.88 -1.13 -17.62
N ALA A 471 14.17 -2.44 -17.63
CA ALA A 471 14.12 -3.26 -16.43
C ALA A 471 15.07 -2.76 -15.33
N ALA A 472 16.23 -2.19 -15.68
CA ALA A 472 17.18 -1.61 -14.74
C ALA A 472 16.62 -0.42 -13.94
N TYR A 473 15.63 0.27 -14.49
CA TYR A 473 14.92 1.38 -13.85
C TYR A 473 13.49 0.99 -13.42
N SER A 474 13.18 -0.30 -13.32
CA SER A 474 11.94 -0.76 -12.70
C SER A 474 12.14 -1.04 -11.21
N TYR A 475 11.11 -0.74 -10.42
CA TYR A 475 11.17 -0.84 -8.94
C TYR A 475 12.39 -0.07 -8.38
N ALA A 476 12.61 1.16 -8.85
CA ALA A 476 13.87 1.89 -8.72
C ALA A 476 13.96 2.72 -7.42
N TRP A 477 13.56 2.14 -6.27
CA TRP A 477 13.50 2.86 -4.99
C TRP A 477 14.81 3.48 -4.54
N LYS A 478 15.98 2.88 -4.88
CA LYS A 478 17.27 3.51 -4.58
C LYS A 478 17.50 4.75 -5.43
N ALA A 479 17.19 4.72 -6.72
CA ALA A 479 17.34 5.87 -7.60
C ALA A 479 16.43 7.04 -7.16
N PHE A 480 15.21 6.75 -6.69
CA PHE A 480 14.34 7.75 -6.08
C PHE A 480 14.96 8.37 -4.83
N LEU A 481 15.47 7.56 -3.89
CA LEU A 481 16.14 8.07 -2.69
C LEU A 481 17.38 8.90 -3.00
N ASP A 482 18.20 8.46 -3.95
CA ASP A 482 19.41 9.18 -4.37
C ASP A 482 19.06 10.55 -4.99
N ALA A 483 17.90 10.68 -5.62
CA ALA A 483 17.36 11.94 -6.14
C ALA A 483 16.65 12.79 -5.06
N GLY A 484 16.52 12.31 -3.83
CA GLY A 484 15.82 13.01 -2.75
C GLY A 484 14.29 12.93 -2.81
N VAL A 485 13.75 11.98 -3.58
CA VAL A 485 12.30 11.74 -3.67
C VAL A 485 11.81 11.03 -2.41
N PRO A 486 10.75 11.51 -1.75
CA PRO A 486 10.15 10.81 -0.63
C PRO A 486 9.57 9.45 -1.06
N LEU A 487 9.83 8.40 -0.28
CA LEU A 487 9.25 7.08 -0.48
C LEU A 487 8.21 6.78 0.59
N ALA A 488 7.08 6.21 0.17
CA ALA A 488 6.12 5.51 1.00
C ALA A 488 5.97 4.08 0.49
N PHE A 489 5.89 3.10 1.41
CA PHE A 489 5.75 1.70 1.03
C PHE A 489 4.40 1.14 1.49
N GLY A 490 3.80 0.34 0.60
CA GLY A 490 2.59 -0.43 0.84
C GLY A 490 2.68 -1.83 0.28
N THR A 491 1.62 -2.61 0.41
CA THR A 491 1.53 -3.98 -0.08
C THR A 491 0.65 -4.14 -1.30
N ASP A 492 -0.29 -3.21 -1.53
CA ASP A 492 -1.35 -3.34 -2.53
C ASP A 492 -2.26 -4.57 -2.27
N TYR A 493 -2.45 -4.87 -0.98
CA TYR A 493 -3.28 -5.99 -0.52
C TYR A 493 -4.71 -5.88 -1.06
N PRO A 494 -5.29 -6.92 -1.72
CA PRO A 494 -4.86 -8.32 -1.75
C PRO A 494 -4.03 -8.74 -2.98
N VAL A 495 -3.54 -7.81 -3.81
CA VAL A 495 -2.68 -8.16 -4.96
C VAL A 495 -1.43 -8.92 -4.48
N GLU A 496 -0.85 -8.47 -3.37
CA GLU A 496 0.15 -9.22 -2.61
C GLU A 496 -0.33 -9.43 -1.15
N PRO A 497 0.20 -10.43 -0.44
CA PRO A 497 -0.09 -10.61 0.99
C PRO A 497 0.26 -9.36 1.81
N ILE A 498 -0.55 -9.03 2.80
CA ILE A 498 -0.36 -7.88 3.70
C ILE A 498 0.80 -8.15 4.68
N SER A 499 2.02 -8.18 4.19
CA SER A 499 3.21 -8.44 5.01
C SER A 499 4.31 -7.42 4.72
N PRO A 500 4.46 -6.37 5.56
CA PRO A 500 5.57 -5.42 5.43
C PRO A 500 6.94 -6.09 5.48
N PHE A 501 7.07 -7.24 6.18
CA PHE A 501 8.32 -8.00 6.24
C PHE A 501 8.77 -8.53 4.88
N ARG A 502 7.82 -8.97 4.02
CA ARG A 502 8.11 -9.35 2.62
C ARG A 502 8.60 -8.15 1.82
N GLY A 503 7.95 -7.00 1.97
CA GLY A 503 8.35 -5.75 1.32
C GLY A 503 9.74 -5.28 1.76
N VAL A 504 10.03 -5.30 3.07
CA VAL A 504 11.37 -4.98 3.59
C VAL A 504 12.42 -5.97 3.03
N TYR A 505 12.12 -7.28 3.03
CA TYR A 505 13.01 -8.27 2.42
C TYR A 505 13.29 -7.96 0.94
N ALA A 506 12.27 -7.69 0.15
CA ALA A 506 12.41 -7.33 -1.27
C ALA A 506 13.29 -6.09 -1.46
N ALA A 507 13.04 -5.04 -0.68
CA ALA A 507 13.75 -3.76 -0.77
C ALA A 507 15.25 -3.87 -0.43
N VAL A 508 15.61 -4.69 0.58
CA VAL A 508 17.01 -4.82 1.04
C VAL A 508 17.79 -5.90 0.30
N THR A 509 17.12 -6.85 -0.36
CA THR A 509 17.79 -7.96 -1.04
C THR A 509 17.68 -7.91 -2.55
N ARG A 510 16.52 -7.52 -3.07
CA ARG A 510 16.12 -7.67 -4.47
C ARG A 510 16.28 -9.11 -4.97
N MET A 511 15.97 -10.06 -4.08
CA MET A 511 16.01 -11.49 -4.36
C MET A 511 14.61 -12.10 -4.22
N ASN A 512 14.36 -13.18 -4.96
CA ASN A 512 13.17 -13.98 -4.72
C ASN A 512 13.21 -14.59 -3.29
N GLU A 513 12.07 -15.03 -2.77
CA GLU A 513 11.97 -15.56 -1.40
C GLU A 513 12.87 -16.77 -1.13
N ALA A 514 13.16 -17.56 -2.17
CA ALA A 514 14.11 -18.67 -2.07
C ALA A 514 15.59 -18.22 -2.02
N GLY A 515 15.90 -16.95 -2.24
CA GLY A 515 17.27 -16.42 -2.26
C GLY A 515 18.11 -16.88 -3.45
N THR A 516 17.50 -17.38 -4.52
CA THR A 516 18.18 -18.01 -5.68
C THR A 516 18.24 -17.13 -6.92
N LYS A 517 17.40 -16.09 -7.01
CA LYS A 517 17.35 -15.16 -8.14
C LYS A 517 17.43 -13.73 -7.63
N SER A 518 18.28 -12.91 -8.24
CA SER A 518 18.41 -11.48 -7.96
C SER A 518 17.92 -10.65 -9.14
N TYR A 519 17.38 -9.46 -8.88
CA TYR A 519 16.87 -8.53 -9.89
C TYR A 519 17.48 -7.14 -9.66
N PHE A 520 18.42 -6.73 -10.53
CA PHE A 520 19.11 -5.42 -10.48
C PHE A 520 19.52 -5.00 -9.05
N PRO A 521 20.48 -5.72 -8.42
CA PRO A 521 20.81 -5.55 -6.99
C PRO A 521 21.40 -4.19 -6.62
N GLU A 522 21.80 -3.38 -7.59
CA GLU A 522 22.26 -1.99 -7.41
C GLU A 522 21.14 -1.06 -6.92
N GLN A 523 19.88 -1.45 -7.08
CA GLN A 523 18.70 -0.70 -6.59
C GLN A 523 18.30 -1.07 -5.15
N LYS A 524 19.13 -1.83 -4.41
CA LYS A 524 18.89 -2.12 -2.98
C LYS A 524 18.96 -0.84 -2.15
N ILE A 525 18.13 -0.79 -1.12
CA ILE A 525 18.18 0.23 -0.08
C ILE A 525 18.56 -0.39 1.26
N THR A 526 18.90 0.43 2.24
CA THR A 526 19.22 -0.07 3.57
C THR A 526 17.96 -0.54 4.30
N ARG A 527 18.15 -1.32 5.34
CA ARG A 527 17.05 -1.81 6.17
C ARG A 527 16.33 -0.66 6.87
N GLY A 528 17.08 0.31 7.38
CA GLY A 528 16.52 1.50 7.99
C GLY A 528 15.65 2.30 7.02
N GLN A 529 16.10 2.48 5.78
CA GLN A 529 15.33 3.17 4.74
C GLN A 529 14.03 2.43 4.40
N ALA A 530 14.06 1.08 4.30
CA ALA A 530 12.86 0.29 4.04
C ALA A 530 11.86 0.35 5.20
N LEU A 531 12.32 0.22 6.44
CA LEU A 531 11.48 0.35 7.63
C LEU A 531 10.93 1.77 7.79
N TYR A 532 11.72 2.80 7.46
CA TYR A 532 11.28 4.19 7.42
C TYR A 532 10.12 4.37 6.43
N ALA A 533 10.23 3.82 5.22
CA ALA A 533 9.21 3.95 4.19
C ALA A 533 7.88 3.28 4.58
N TYR A 534 7.91 2.18 5.36
CA TYR A 534 6.72 1.51 5.91
C TYR A 534 6.17 2.13 7.21
N THR A 535 6.80 3.15 7.74
CA THR A 535 6.37 3.83 8.97
C THR A 535 6.23 5.33 8.75
N GLN A 536 7.32 6.08 8.88
CA GLN A 536 7.34 7.54 8.76
C GLN A 536 7.11 8.05 7.34
N GLY A 537 7.63 7.33 6.32
CA GLY A 537 7.40 7.67 4.91
C GLY A 537 5.92 7.55 4.53
N SER A 538 5.27 6.46 4.97
CA SER A 538 3.83 6.28 4.78
C SER A 538 3.02 7.29 5.59
N ALA A 539 3.41 7.59 6.84
CA ALA A 539 2.75 8.64 7.62
C ALA A 539 2.89 10.03 6.97
N TYR A 540 4.05 10.32 6.36
CA TYR A 540 4.26 11.55 5.60
C TYR A 540 3.30 11.62 4.38
N ALA A 541 3.05 10.50 3.71
CA ALA A 541 2.20 10.46 2.51
C ALA A 541 0.74 10.82 2.80
N GLU A 542 0.26 10.66 4.05
CA GLU A 542 -1.09 10.98 4.51
C GLU A 542 -1.15 12.18 5.48
N PHE A 543 -0.09 13.01 5.56
CA PHE A 543 0.00 14.18 6.46
C PHE A 543 0.00 13.86 7.96
N ALA A 544 0.31 12.64 8.36
CA ALA A 544 0.29 12.17 9.75
C ALA A 544 1.69 11.96 10.36
N GLU A 545 2.74 12.52 9.77
CA GLU A 545 4.15 12.37 10.21
C GLU A 545 4.45 12.93 11.59
N ARG A 546 3.52 13.70 12.19
CA ARG A 546 3.65 14.23 13.56
C ARG A 546 2.89 13.41 14.59
N ASP A 547 2.09 12.48 14.11
CA ASP A 547 1.21 11.67 14.95
C ASP A 547 1.57 10.18 14.90
N LYS A 548 2.07 9.67 13.75
CA LYS A 548 2.33 8.24 13.49
C LYS A 548 3.76 7.96 13.03
N GLY A 549 4.17 6.70 13.09
CA GLY A 549 5.44 6.20 12.55
C GLY A 549 6.63 6.27 13.50
N LYS A 550 6.43 6.79 14.72
CA LYS A 550 7.46 6.87 15.78
C LYS A 550 6.87 6.53 17.14
N LEU A 551 7.74 6.13 18.08
CA LEU A 551 7.43 5.96 19.50
C LEU A 551 8.16 7.04 20.30
N GLU A 552 7.71 8.28 20.17
CA GLU A 552 8.23 9.47 20.84
C GLU A 552 7.10 10.21 21.59
N PRO A 553 7.42 11.01 22.62
CA PRO A 553 6.39 11.75 23.35
C PRO A 553 5.50 12.59 22.44
N GLY A 554 4.18 12.39 22.53
CA GLY A 554 3.15 13.05 21.74
C GLY A 554 2.65 12.24 20.54
N TYR A 555 3.41 11.24 20.08
CA TYR A 555 2.96 10.33 19.01
C TYR A 555 1.91 9.34 19.48
N ASP A 556 1.13 8.82 18.56
CA ASP A 556 0.19 7.73 18.83
C ASP A 556 0.95 6.49 19.32
N ALA A 557 0.38 5.82 20.29
CA ALA A 557 0.96 4.60 20.85
C ALA A 557 0.57 3.39 20.00
N ASP A 558 0.98 3.43 18.72
CA ASP A 558 0.78 2.35 17.74
C ASP A 558 2.09 1.58 17.57
N PHE A 559 2.13 0.33 18.04
CA PHE A 559 3.36 -0.45 18.04
C PHE A 559 3.09 -1.95 18.01
N ILE A 560 4.15 -2.69 17.70
CA ILE A 560 4.13 -4.15 17.62
C ILE A 560 5.21 -4.77 18.49
N LEU A 561 4.92 -5.94 19.01
CA LEU A 561 5.90 -6.85 19.60
C LEU A 561 6.21 -7.94 18.55
N VAL A 562 7.49 -8.15 18.26
CA VAL A 562 7.94 -9.15 17.28
C VAL A 562 8.93 -10.13 17.88
N ASP A 563 8.99 -11.35 17.33
CA ASP A 563 9.79 -12.47 17.84
C ASP A 563 11.29 -12.39 17.54
N ARG A 564 11.74 -11.34 16.86
CA ARG A 564 13.15 -11.18 16.46
C ARG A 564 13.52 -9.73 16.21
N ASP A 565 14.82 -9.44 16.31
CA ASP A 565 15.35 -8.12 16.03
C ASP A 565 15.38 -7.85 14.52
N LEU A 566 14.45 -7.02 14.04
CA LEU A 566 14.29 -6.67 12.63
C LEU A 566 15.57 -6.05 12.03
N TYR A 567 16.44 -5.48 12.85
CA TYR A 567 17.67 -4.84 12.42
C TYR A 567 18.85 -5.80 12.36
N LYS A 568 18.93 -6.77 13.28
CA LYS A 568 20.09 -7.65 13.45
C LYS A 568 19.98 -8.98 12.72
N VAL A 569 18.77 -9.47 12.47
CA VAL A 569 18.57 -10.77 11.79
C VAL A 569 19.06 -10.75 10.36
N GLY A 570 19.45 -11.91 9.82
CA GLY A 570 19.73 -12.06 8.39
C GLY A 570 18.50 -11.72 7.55
N ALA A 571 18.69 -11.22 6.32
CA ALA A 571 17.57 -10.77 5.49
C ALA A 571 16.52 -11.86 5.28
N GLN A 572 16.94 -13.12 5.05
CA GLN A 572 16.03 -14.27 4.87
C GLN A 572 15.12 -14.50 6.09
N ALA A 573 15.61 -14.19 7.30
CA ALA A 573 14.83 -14.36 8.52
C ALA A 573 13.68 -13.34 8.64
N LEU A 574 13.72 -12.23 7.89
CA LEU A 574 12.62 -11.28 7.84
C LEU A 574 11.32 -11.92 7.35
N LEU A 575 11.41 -12.82 6.35
CA LEU A 575 10.25 -13.54 5.80
C LEU A 575 9.54 -14.44 6.83
N HIS A 576 10.22 -14.74 7.94
CA HIS A 576 9.71 -15.62 9.00
C HIS A 576 9.46 -14.87 10.31
N THR A 577 9.45 -13.54 10.27
CA THR A 577 9.12 -12.72 11.44
C THR A 577 7.66 -12.91 11.81
N ARG A 578 7.42 -13.11 13.11
CA ARG A 578 6.08 -13.22 13.65
C ARG A 578 5.78 -12.02 14.52
N VAL A 579 4.62 -11.46 14.35
CA VAL A 579 4.04 -10.48 15.27
C VAL A 579 3.47 -11.25 16.45
N ILE A 580 3.88 -10.87 17.65
CA ILE A 580 3.42 -11.45 18.92
C ILE A 580 2.17 -10.71 19.38
N GLU A 581 2.24 -9.39 19.39
CA GLU A 581 1.15 -8.49 19.80
C GLU A 581 1.16 -7.24 18.93
N THR A 582 -0.02 -6.67 18.68
CA THR A 582 -0.20 -5.38 18.00
C THR A 582 -1.03 -4.47 18.86
N PHE A 583 -0.59 -3.23 18.98
CA PHE A 583 -1.24 -2.19 19.78
C PHE A 583 -1.60 -1.00 18.88
N VAL A 584 -2.83 -0.51 19.00
CA VAL A 584 -3.30 0.73 18.40
C VAL A 584 -3.81 1.63 19.51
N ALA A 585 -3.37 2.89 19.53
CA ALA A 585 -3.67 3.83 20.61
C ALA A 585 -3.38 3.24 22.01
N GLY A 586 -2.34 2.42 22.15
CA GLY A 586 -1.95 1.76 23.39
C GLY A 586 -2.88 0.64 23.85
N GLN A 587 -3.87 0.26 23.04
CA GLN A 587 -4.76 -0.87 23.29
C GLN A 587 -4.25 -2.09 22.50
N GLU A 588 -4.22 -3.25 23.15
CA GLU A 588 -3.93 -4.52 22.49
C GLU A 588 -5.10 -4.89 21.56
N VAL A 589 -4.82 -4.97 20.25
CA VAL A 589 -5.81 -5.27 19.20
C VAL A 589 -5.56 -6.62 18.53
N TYR A 590 -4.39 -7.21 18.75
CA TYR A 590 -4.02 -8.54 18.31
C TYR A 590 -3.03 -9.19 19.28
N ALA A 591 -3.27 -10.47 19.61
CA ALA A 591 -2.33 -11.33 20.31
C ALA A 591 -2.18 -12.66 19.54
N GLY A 592 -0.96 -12.94 19.08
CA GLY A 592 -0.61 -14.19 18.42
C GLY A 592 -0.59 -15.36 19.39
N ASN A 593 -1.07 -16.53 18.97
CA ASN A 593 -1.01 -17.74 19.76
C ASN A 593 0.44 -18.22 19.96
N MET A 594 1.05 -17.91 21.10
CA MET A 594 2.39 -18.43 21.48
C MET A 594 2.39 -19.92 21.89
N ARG A 595 1.26 -20.63 21.79
CA ARG A 595 1.09 -22.01 22.29
C ARG A 595 1.00 -23.07 21.18
N ALA A 596 1.59 -22.86 20.02
CA ALA A 596 1.61 -23.92 19.00
C ALA A 596 2.99 -24.04 18.37
N GLN A 597 3.94 -24.62 19.09
CA GLN A 597 4.93 -25.59 18.56
C GLN A 597 5.73 -26.24 19.70
#